data_30bf944fa3c9f674878e90f028bcf760
#
_entry.id   30bf944fa3c9f674878e90f028bcf760
#
_cell.length_a   1.000
_cell.length_b   1.000
_cell.length_c   1.000
_cell.angle_alpha   90.00
_cell.angle_beta   90.00
_cell.angle_gamma   90.00
#
_symmetry.space_group_name_H-M   'P 1'
#
loop_
_entity.id
_entity.type
_entity.pdbx_description
1 polymer ?
#
loop_
_entity_poly.entity_id
_entity_poly.type
_entity_poly.pdbx_seq_one_letter_code
_entity_poly.pdbx_strand_id
1 'polypeptide(L)'
;TAALAGIGTDNQQGEYYVTEALTILMRQGHKVEILQVDAREDIYGINDRIQLAQAEKILRQRKNAALMESGVTIVDPSTTYIDLDVDVGRDTIIHPGSIIEGLTQIGAECQIGPGTHITSSVIGDRVVIEHSRIKEAQVGDDCTIGPYAYLRPGAVLHRNVKVGDFVEIKKSILGEGS
;
A
#
# COMPACT_ATOMS: atom_id res chain seq x y z
N THR A 1 -18.26 -31.44 8.50
CA THR A 1 -18.50 -32.28 7.33
C THR A 1 -17.89 -33.66 7.58
N ALA A 2 -18.57 -34.74 7.26
CA ALA A 2 -18.15 -36.12 7.58
C ALA A 2 -16.74 -36.45 7.04
N ALA A 3 -16.36 -35.94 5.87
CA ALA A 3 -15.04 -36.16 5.27
C ALA A 3 -13.88 -35.66 6.13
N LEU A 4 -14.04 -34.49 6.79
CA LEU A 4 -13.00 -33.96 7.68
C LEU A 4 -12.81 -34.82 8.94
N ALA A 5 -13.88 -35.43 9.44
CA ALA A 5 -13.81 -36.34 10.60
C ALA A 5 -13.09 -37.65 10.26
N GLY A 6 -12.94 -38.00 8.98
CA GLY A 6 -12.23 -39.18 8.51
C GLY A 6 -10.74 -38.98 8.21
N ILE A 7 -10.21 -37.76 8.36
CA ILE A 7 -8.79 -37.47 8.14
C ILE A 7 -7.99 -38.07 9.31
N GLY A 8 -6.94 -38.83 8.99
CA GLY A 8 -6.02 -39.41 9.95
C GLY A 8 -4.69 -38.67 10.05
N THR A 9 -3.82 -39.18 10.91
CA THR A 9 -2.44 -38.70 11.07
C THR A 9 -1.41 -39.74 10.60
N ASP A 10 -1.86 -40.73 9.81
CA ASP A 10 -0.99 -41.81 9.31
C ASP A 10 -0.15 -41.32 8.11
N ASN A 11 0.75 -40.37 8.39
CA ASN A 11 1.70 -39.81 7.44
C ASN A 11 3.05 -39.55 8.12
N GLN A 12 4.10 -39.25 7.34
CA GLN A 12 5.46 -39.10 7.86
C GLN A 12 5.61 -37.98 8.90
N GLN A 13 4.74 -36.99 8.92
CA GLN A 13 4.79 -35.85 9.85
C GLN A 13 3.81 -35.98 11.01
N GLY A 14 2.90 -36.97 10.99
CA GLY A 14 1.90 -37.17 12.05
C GLY A 14 0.86 -36.04 12.12
N GLU A 15 0.64 -35.32 11.01
CA GLU A 15 -0.23 -34.16 10.93
C GLU A 15 -1.53 -34.46 10.17
N TYR A 16 -2.57 -33.65 10.42
CA TYR A 16 -3.82 -33.71 9.67
C TYR A 16 -3.70 -32.93 8.37
N TYR A 17 -3.71 -33.61 7.23
CA TYR A 17 -3.72 -32.94 5.92
C TYR A 17 -5.14 -32.78 5.40
N VAL A 18 -5.58 -31.51 5.30
CA VAL A 18 -6.92 -31.19 4.78
C VAL A 18 -7.14 -31.71 3.35
N THR A 19 -6.07 -31.86 2.57
CA THR A 19 -6.10 -32.44 1.22
C THR A 19 -6.54 -33.90 1.20
N GLU A 20 -6.38 -34.66 2.30
CA GLU A 20 -6.87 -36.03 2.41
C GLU A 20 -8.40 -36.09 2.36
N ALA A 21 -9.09 -35.02 2.79
CA ALA A 21 -10.54 -34.93 2.65
C ALA A 21 -11.01 -35.08 1.18
N LEU A 22 -10.22 -34.61 0.21
CA LEU A 22 -10.52 -34.76 -1.20
C LEU A 22 -10.51 -36.24 -1.60
N THR A 23 -9.53 -36.99 -1.14
CA THR A 23 -9.43 -38.46 -1.39
C THR A 23 -10.60 -39.18 -0.75
N ILE A 24 -11.01 -38.81 0.45
CA ILE A 24 -12.17 -39.40 1.14
C ILE A 24 -13.45 -39.11 0.35
N LEU A 25 -13.67 -37.88 -0.10
CA LEU A 25 -14.82 -37.49 -0.91
C LEU A 25 -14.87 -38.24 -2.22
N MET A 26 -13.75 -38.40 -2.91
CA MET A 26 -13.67 -39.18 -4.16
C MET A 26 -14.04 -40.66 -3.92
N ARG A 27 -13.54 -41.26 -2.84
CA ARG A 27 -13.89 -42.63 -2.46
C ARG A 27 -15.39 -42.84 -2.13
N GLN A 28 -16.02 -41.76 -1.63
CA GLN A 28 -17.46 -41.71 -1.36
C GLN A 28 -18.32 -41.46 -2.62
N GLY A 29 -17.70 -41.35 -3.80
CA GLY A 29 -18.38 -41.13 -5.07
C GLY A 29 -18.75 -39.68 -5.36
N HIS A 30 -18.23 -38.71 -4.56
CA HIS A 30 -18.41 -37.29 -4.87
C HIS A 30 -17.53 -36.86 -6.04
N LYS A 31 -18.04 -35.97 -6.87
CA LYS A 31 -17.29 -35.35 -7.96
C LYS A 31 -16.35 -34.29 -7.38
N VAL A 32 -15.06 -34.41 -7.67
CA VAL A 32 -14.04 -33.39 -7.33
C VAL A 32 -13.58 -32.75 -8.63
N GLU A 33 -13.63 -31.43 -8.70
CA GLU A 33 -13.13 -30.66 -9.82
C GLU A 33 -11.90 -29.85 -9.38
N ILE A 34 -10.96 -29.72 -10.30
CA ILE A 34 -9.72 -28.93 -10.07
C ILE A 34 -9.89 -27.62 -10.82
N LEU A 35 -9.81 -26.50 -10.08
CA LEU A 35 -9.67 -25.18 -10.67
C LEU A 35 -8.18 -24.85 -10.74
N GLN A 36 -7.68 -24.70 -11.96
CA GLN A 36 -6.30 -24.23 -12.16
C GLN A 36 -6.27 -22.71 -12.04
N VAL A 37 -5.40 -22.20 -11.16
CA VAL A 37 -5.16 -20.77 -10.99
C VAL A 37 -3.94 -20.37 -11.82
N ASP A 38 -4.07 -19.36 -12.66
CA ASP A 38 -3.02 -18.95 -13.59
C ASP A 38 -1.85 -18.25 -12.86
N ALA A 39 -2.16 -17.45 -11.85
CA ALA A 39 -1.15 -16.75 -11.03
C ALA A 39 -0.86 -17.53 -9.73
N ARG A 40 0.32 -18.14 -9.64
CA ARG A 40 0.76 -18.86 -8.43
C ARG A 40 0.77 -17.97 -7.19
N GLU A 41 1.02 -16.69 -7.38
CA GLU A 41 1.11 -15.68 -6.34
C GLU A 41 -0.21 -15.49 -5.58
N ASP A 42 -1.36 -15.78 -6.21
CA ASP A 42 -2.69 -15.63 -5.59
C ASP A 42 -3.00 -16.70 -4.53
N ILE A 43 -2.26 -17.80 -4.55
CA ILE A 43 -2.40 -18.93 -3.61
C ILE A 43 -1.15 -19.12 -2.75
N TYR A 44 -0.30 -18.09 -2.66
CA TYR A 44 0.97 -18.17 -1.95
C TYR A 44 0.76 -18.32 -0.44
N GLY A 45 1.13 -19.48 0.11
CA GLY A 45 1.07 -19.72 1.55
C GLY A 45 2.23 -19.01 2.27
N ILE A 46 1.95 -18.41 3.42
CA ILE A 46 2.93 -17.67 4.23
C ILE A 46 3.14 -18.44 5.54
N ASN A 47 4.31 -19.05 5.71
CA ASN A 47 4.68 -19.81 6.89
C ASN A 47 5.84 -19.17 7.68
N ASP A 48 6.60 -18.27 7.05
CA ASP A 48 7.75 -17.61 7.65
C ASP A 48 7.87 -16.14 7.19
N ARG A 49 8.82 -15.42 7.80
CA ARG A 49 9.05 -14.00 7.51
C ARG A 49 9.65 -13.74 6.13
N ILE A 50 10.34 -14.71 5.56
CA ILE A 50 10.91 -14.60 4.20
C ILE A 50 9.76 -14.63 3.20
N GLN A 51 8.83 -15.59 3.37
CA GLN A 51 7.62 -15.70 2.54
C GLN A 51 6.71 -14.49 2.71
N LEU A 52 6.58 -13.95 3.93
CA LEU A 52 5.84 -12.71 4.18
C LEU A 52 6.43 -11.53 3.40
N ALA A 53 7.75 -11.36 3.44
CA ALA A 53 8.43 -10.29 2.70
C ALA A 53 8.29 -10.45 1.16
N GLN A 54 8.26 -11.70 0.68
CA GLN A 54 8.01 -11.98 -0.73
C GLN A 54 6.58 -11.64 -1.15
N ALA A 55 5.59 -12.00 -0.33
CA ALA A 55 4.18 -11.66 -0.59
C ALA A 55 3.95 -10.15 -0.58
N GLU A 56 4.52 -9.43 0.39
CA GLU A 56 4.49 -7.97 0.45
C GLU A 56 5.09 -7.33 -0.81
N LYS A 57 6.25 -7.83 -1.25
CA LYS A 57 6.89 -7.36 -2.50
C LYS A 57 5.99 -7.54 -3.73
N ILE A 58 5.30 -8.68 -3.84
CA ILE A 58 4.37 -8.96 -4.94
C ILE A 58 3.20 -7.97 -4.92
N LEU A 59 2.58 -7.75 -3.76
CA LEU A 59 1.47 -6.82 -3.61
C LEU A 59 1.88 -5.39 -3.95
N ARG A 60 3.04 -4.94 -3.47
CA ARG A 60 3.61 -3.63 -3.80
C ARG A 60 3.87 -3.47 -5.30
N GLN A 61 4.44 -4.48 -5.94
CA GLN A 61 4.66 -4.45 -7.39
C GLN A 61 3.35 -4.32 -8.16
N ARG A 62 2.30 -5.05 -7.77
CA ARG A 62 0.97 -4.94 -8.36
C ARG A 62 0.35 -3.55 -8.16
N LYS A 63 0.46 -3.00 -6.95
CA LYS A 63 -0.03 -1.63 -6.66
C LYS A 63 0.69 -0.58 -7.49
N ASN A 64 2.02 -0.62 -7.51
CA ASN A 64 2.81 0.33 -8.29
C ASN A 64 2.53 0.22 -9.79
N ALA A 65 2.38 -1.00 -10.33
CA ALA A 65 2.00 -1.22 -11.72
C ALA A 65 0.63 -0.61 -12.05
N ALA A 66 -0.38 -0.88 -11.23
CA ALA A 66 -1.73 -0.33 -11.43
C ALA A 66 -1.75 1.21 -11.39
N LEU A 67 -0.97 1.83 -10.49
CA LEU A 67 -0.83 3.29 -10.45
C LEU A 67 -0.14 3.83 -11.72
N MET A 68 0.93 3.19 -12.19
CA MET A 68 1.59 3.60 -13.44
C MET A 68 0.66 3.46 -14.66
N GLU A 69 -0.12 2.40 -14.72
CA GLU A 69 -1.15 2.21 -15.78
C GLU A 69 -2.25 3.28 -15.73
N SER A 70 -2.57 3.81 -14.54
CA SER A 70 -3.53 4.91 -14.37
C SER A 70 -2.97 6.29 -14.69
N GLY A 71 -1.67 6.40 -15.00
CA GLY A 71 -1.02 7.66 -15.41
C GLY A 71 -0.17 8.32 -14.33
N VAL A 72 0.19 7.60 -13.26
CA VAL A 72 1.15 8.06 -12.24
C VAL A 72 2.57 7.72 -12.68
N THR A 73 3.53 8.60 -12.48
CA THR A 73 4.93 8.32 -12.72
C THR A 73 5.62 7.91 -11.41
N ILE A 74 6.10 6.68 -11.31
CA ILE A 74 6.94 6.20 -10.21
C ILE A 74 8.35 6.04 -10.73
N VAL A 75 9.28 6.88 -10.27
CA VAL A 75 10.66 6.96 -10.82
C VAL A 75 11.45 5.68 -10.54
N ASP A 76 11.30 5.12 -9.33
CA ASP A 76 11.88 3.83 -8.97
C ASP A 76 10.86 3.00 -8.18
N PRO A 77 10.10 2.13 -8.85
CA PRO A 77 9.10 1.28 -8.18
C PRO A 77 9.70 0.31 -7.16
N SER A 78 10.99 0.02 -7.23
CA SER A 78 11.64 -0.94 -6.33
C SER A 78 11.88 -0.38 -4.93
N THR A 79 12.06 0.93 -4.81
CA THR A 79 12.32 1.65 -3.56
C THR A 79 11.14 2.50 -3.10
N THR A 80 10.01 2.47 -3.82
CA THR A 80 8.80 3.20 -3.49
C THR A 80 7.77 2.27 -2.86
N TYR A 81 7.31 2.60 -1.67
CA TYR A 81 6.35 1.82 -0.87
C TYR A 81 5.01 2.53 -0.83
N ILE A 82 3.98 1.90 -1.40
CA ILE A 82 2.62 2.45 -1.47
C ILE A 82 1.64 1.36 -1.03
N ASP A 83 0.85 1.64 0.01
CA ASP A 83 -0.18 0.75 0.51
C ASP A 83 -1.31 0.55 -0.51
N LEU A 84 -2.02 -0.57 -0.40
CA LEU A 84 -3.08 -0.94 -1.34
C LEU A 84 -4.24 0.07 -1.37
N ASP A 85 -4.56 0.67 -0.22
CA ASP A 85 -5.69 1.60 -0.04
C ASP A 85 -5.34 3.07 -0.39
N VAL A 86 -4.13 3.33 -0.88
CA VAL A 86 -3.69 4.68 -1.29
C VAL A 86 -4.23 5.00 -2.68
N ASP A 87 -4.80 6.19 -2.86
CA ASP A 87 -5.18 6.70 -4.17
C ASP A 87 -4.25 7.84 -4.61
N VAL A 88 -3.88 7.85 -5.90
CA VAL A 88 -3.00 8.87 -6.47
C VAL A 88 -3.56 9.33 -7.80
N GLY A 89 -3.68 10.65 -7.96
CA GLY A 89 -4.15 11.30 -9.18
C GLY A 89 -3.14 11.24 -10.33
N ARG A 90 -3.65 11.38 -11.54
CA ARG A 90 -2.86 11.32 -12.79
C ARG A 90 -1.79 12.39 -12.83
N ASP A 91 -0.74 12.12 -13.60
CA ASP A 91 0.38 13.03 -13.83
C ASP A 91 1.17 13.40 -12.56
N THR A 92 0.88 12.74 -11.43
CA THR A 92 1.67 12.83 -10.19
C THR A 92 2.97 12.04 -10.34
N ILE A 93 4.07 12.64 -9.90
CA ILE A 93 5.42 12.04 -9.93
C ILE A 93 5.83 11.66 -8.51
N ILE A 94 6.18 10.39 -8.30
CA ILE A 94 6.66 9.87 -7.02
C ILE A 94 8.12 9.47 -7.16
N HIS A 95 8.97 10.10 -6.35
CA HIS A 95 10.42 9.89 -6.35
C HIS A 95 10.85 8.72 -5.44
N PRO A 96 12.09 8.21 -5.63
CA PRO A 96 12.61 7.06 -4.90
C PRO A 96 12.60 7.24 -3.37
N GLY A 97 12.39 6.14 -2.66
CA GLY A 97 12.40 6.12 -1.20
C GLY A 97 11.15 6.74 -0.54
N SER A 98 10.13 7.09 -1.32
CA SER A 98 8.86 7.56 -0.78
C SER A 98 8.07 6.41 -0.16
N ILE A 99 7.42 6.69 0.98
CA ILE A 99 6.56 5.75 1.72
C ILE A 99 5.19 6.41 1.87
N ILE A 100 4.15 5.77 1.34
CA ILE A 100 2.79 6.32 1.32
C ILE A 100 1.85 5.25 1.89
N GLU A 101 1.26 5.51 3.04
CA GLU A 101 0.58 4.51 3.85
C GLU A 101 -0.83 4.92 4.26
N GLY A 102 -1.60 3.90 4.67
CA GLY A 102 -2.94 4.05 5.21
C GLY A 102 -3.95 4.59 4.20
N LEU A 103 -5.01 5.21 4.68
CA LEU A 103 -6.06 5.82 3.84
C LEU A 103 -5.59 7.18 3.30
N THR A 104 -4.53 7.18 2.49
CA THR A 104 -3.95 8.41 1.91
C THR A 104 -4.52 8.65 0.51
N GLN A 105 -4.89 9.88 0.24
CA GLN A 105 -5.32 10.36 -1.07
C GLN A 105 -4.39 11.48 -1.55
N ILE A 106 -3.87 11.37 -2.75
CA ILE A 106 -3.00 12.37 -3.39
C ILE A 106 -3.67 12.80 -4.69
N GLY A 107 -3.80 14.09 -4.88
CA GLY A 107 -4.36 14.70 -6.09
C GLY A 107 -3.51 14.51 -7.34
N ALA A 108 -3.90 15.19 -8.40
CA ALA A 108 -3.22 15.17 -9.70
C ALA A 108 -2.05 16.15 -9.75
N GLU A 109 -1.11 15.91 -10.68
CA GLU A 109 0.00 16.82 -11.00
C GLU A 109 0.90 17.15 -9.79
N CYS A 110 0.95 16.28 -8.78
CA CYS A 110 1.79 16.46 -7.61
C CYS A 110 3.23 16.00 -7.85
N GLN A 111 4.15 16.52 -7.05
CA GLN A 111 5.53 16.03 -6.98
C GLN A 111 5.83 15.57 -5.55
N ILE A 112 5.93 14.27 -5.37
CA ILE A 112 6.28 13.65 -4.08
C ILE A 112 7.77 13.34 -4.11
N GLY A 113 8.55 14.20 -3.49
CA GLY A 113 10.01 14.17 -3.49
C GLY A 113 10.59 12.96 -2.75
N PRO A 114 11.88 12.69 -2.93
CA PRO A 114 12.52 11.49 -2.38
C PRO A 114 12.45 11.49 -0.84
N GLY A 115 12.35 10.29 -0.27
CA GLY A 115 12.31 10.10 1.19
C GLY A 115 11.11 10.73 1.90
N THR A 116 10.07 11.11 1.18
CA THR A 116 8.84 11.64 1.77
C THR A 116 8.01 10.51 2.37
N HIS A 117 7.47 10.74 3.57
CA HIS A 117 6.60 9.77 4.25
C HIS A 117 5.23 10.40 4.52
N ILE A 118 4.19 9.85 3.89
CA ILE A 118 2.81 10.31 4.01
C ILE A 118 1.97 9.19 4.61
N THR A 119 1.24 9.48 5.70
CA THR A 119 0.37 8.51 6.37
C THR A 119 -1.02 9.09 6.58
N SER A 120 -2.07 8.39 6.13
CA SER A 120 -3.50 8.69 6.39
C SER A 120 -3.83 10.18 6.20
N SER A 121 -3.45 10.76 5.08
CA SER A 121 -3.55 12.20 4.80
C SER A 121 -4.24 12.46 3.46
N VAL A 122 -4.81 13.63 3.32
CA VAL A 122 -5.42 14.10 2.07
C VAL A 122 -4.56 15.23 1.50
N ILE A 123 -4.05 15.02 0.30
CA ILE A 123 -3.20 15.96 -0.43
C ILE A 123 -3.96 16.40 -1.69
N GLY A 124 -4.11 17.70 -1.88
CA GLY A 124 -4.75 18.28 -3.06
C GLY A 124 -3.93 18.16 -4.33
N ASP A 125 -4.33 18.90 -5.36
CA ASP A 125 -3.67 18.89 -6.66
C ASP A 125 -2.44 19.82 -6.70
N ARG A 126 -1.48 19.51 -7.55
CA ARG A 126 -0.28 20.35 -7.84
C ARG A 126 0.55 20.67 -6.58
N VAL A 127 0.53 19.77 -5.62
CA VAL A 127 1.30 19.90 -4.38
C VAL A 127 2.72 19.39 -4.59
N VAL A 128 3.70 20.14 -4.10
CA VAL A 128 5.12 19.75 -4.07
C VAL A 128 5.54 19.44 -2.65
N ILE A 129 6.04 18.23 -2.41
CA ILE A 129 6.52 17.79 -1.10
C ILE A 129 7.93 17.25 -1.25
N GLU A 130 8.86 17.74 -0.45
CA GLU A 130 10.25 17.29 -0.47
C GLU A 130 10.70 16.79 0.91
N HIS A 131 11.32 15.60 0.98
CA HIS A 131 11.97 15.04 2.18
C HIS A 131 11.20 15.28 3.49
N SER A 132 9.89 15.19 3.47
CA SER A 132 9.04 15.64 4.58
C SER A 132 8.16 14.53 5.12
N ARG A 133 7.65 14.69 6.32
CA ARG A 133 6.71 13.77 6.94
C ARG A 133 5.35 14.42 7.09
N ILE A 134 4.31 13.75 6.58
CA ILE A 134 2.91 14.19 6.68
C ILE A 134 2.10 13.07 7.32
N LYS A 135 1.42 13.37 8.43
CA LYS A 135 0.62 12.38 9.14
C LYS A 135 -0.73 12.95 9.54
N GLU A 136 -1.82 12.27 9.15
CA GLU A 136 -3.21 12.62 9.49
C GLU A 136 -3.47 14.13 9.31
N ALA A 137 -3.05 14.66 8.16
CA ALA A 137 -3.13 16.06 7.80
C ALA A 137 -3.93 16.27 6.51
N GLN A 138 -4.40 17.49 6.32
CA GLN A 138 -5.07 17.92 5.09
C GLN A 138 -4.25 19.04 4.44
N VAL A 139 -3.94 18.86 3.17
CA VAL A 139 -3.16 19.81 2.36
C VAL A 139 -3.97 20.19 1.15
N GLY A 140 -4.28 21.47 1.02
CA GLY A 140 -4.96 22.03 -0.15
C GLY A 140 -4.08 22.09 -1.37
N ASP A 141 -4.67 22.50 -2.49
CA ASP A 141 -3.99 22.58 -3.77
C ASP A 141 -2.84 23.60 -3.78
N ASP A 142 -1.93 23.43 -4.72
CA ASP A 142 -0.85 24.38 -5.01
C ASP A 142 0.10 24.65 -3.82
N CYS A 143 0.15 23.76 -2.81
CA CYS A 143 1.02 23.89 -1.66
C CYS A 143 2.44 23.41 -1.96
N THR A 144 3.42 24.01 -1.24
CA THR A 144 4.82 23.56 -1.25
C THR A 144 5.26 23.25 0.17
N ILE A 145 5.82 22.06 0.40
CA ILE A 145 6.15 21.55 1.74
C ILE A 145 7.58 21.02 1.77
N GLY A 146 8.38 21.54 2.67
CA GLY A 146 9.72 21.05 2.93
C GLY A 146 10.84 21.89 2.27
N PRO A 147 12.06 21.33 2.26
CA PRO A 147 12.39 20.00 2.78
C PRO A 147 12.37 19.91 4.31
N TYR A 148 12.30 18.68 4.83
CA TYR A 148 12.37 18.36 6.27
C TYR A 148 11.28 18.98 7.13
N ALA A 149 10.10 19.21 6.56
CA ALA A 149 8.93 19.64 7.31
C ALA A 149 8.19 18.46 7.95
N TYR A 150 7.50 18.69 9.06
CA TYR A 150 6.63 17.70 9.67
C TYR A 150 5.23 18.25 9.91
N LEU A 151 4.27 17.80 9.11
CA LEU A 151 2.85 18.02 9.37
C LEU A 151 2.33 16.90 10.26
N ARG A 152 1.93 17.24 11.48
CA ARG A 152 1.41 16.33 12.49
C ARG A 152 -0.12 16.25 12.45
N PRO A 153 -0.70 15.24 13.13
CA PRO A 153 -2.15 15.05 13.16
C PRO A 153 -2.94 16.33 13.45
N GLY A 154 -3.94 16.59 12.58
CA GLY A 154 -4.81 17.76 12.68
C GLY A 154 -4.20 19.04 12.10
N ALA A 155 -3.10 18.99 11.38
CA ALA A 155 -2.63 20.09 10.56
C ALA A 155 -3.52 20.24 9.31
N VAL A 156 -3.94 21.46 8.99
CA VAL A 156 -4.72 21.81 7.81
C VAL A 156 -4.03 22.97 7.09
N LEU A 157 -3.62 22.74 5.86
CA LEU A 157 -3.10 23.76 4.97
C LEU A 157 -4.16 24.08 3.92
N HIS A 158 -4.56 25.33 3.81
CA HIS A 158 -5.40 25.76 2.70
C HIS A 158 -4.57 25.87 1.41
N ARG A 159 -5.21 26.36 0.35
CA ARG A 159 -4.59 26.48 -0.96
C ARG A 159 -3.37 27.42 -0.94
N ASN A 160 -2.35 27.10 -1.74
CA ASN A 160 -1.18 27.94 -2.00
C ASN A 160 -0.38 28.31 -0.71
N VAL A 161 -0.32 27.38 0.25
CA VAL A 161 0.48 27.55 1.48
C VAL A 161 1.90 27.06 1.21
N LYS A 162 2.90 27.78 1.76
CA LYS A 162 4.31 27.40 1.72
C LYS A 162 4.82 27.08 3.11
N VAL A 163 5.27 25.85 3.30
CA VAL A 163 5.93 25.40 4.55
C VAL A 163 7.40 25.17 4.23
N GLY A 164 8.26 25.96 4.83
CA GLY A 164 9.71 25.87 4.63
C GLY A 164 10.35 24.69 5.35
N ASP A 165 11.67 24.67 5.31
CA ASP A 165 12.52 23.66 5.91
C ASP A 165 12.50 23.68 7.45
N PHE A 166 12.59 22.48 8.05
CA PHE A 166 12.62 22.25 9.50
C PHE A 166 11.40 22.79 10.27
N VAL A 167 10.26 22.96 9.62
CA VAL A 167 9.02 23.45 10.24
C VAL A 167 8.17 22.28 10.72
N GLU A 168 7.70 22.34 11.96
CA GLU A 168 6.69 21.43 12.51
C GLU A 168 5.34 22.16 12.67
N ILE A 169 4.25 21.56 12.14
CA ILE A 169 2.89 22.06 12.26
C ILE A 169 2.00 21.02 12.93
N LYS A 170 1.33 21.40 14.02
CA LYS A 170 0.44 20.50 14.78
C LYS A 170 -0.88 21.18 15.10
N LYS A 171 -2.00 20.51 14.81
CA LYS A 171 -3.36 20.98 15.16
C LYS A 171 -3.57 22.46 14.85
N SER A 172 -3.11 22.90 13.70
CA SER A 172 -3.14 24.32 13.28
C SER A 172 -3.68 24.39 11.85
N ILE A 173 -4.33 25.52 11.57
CA ILE A 173 -4.87 25.82 10.24
C ILE A 173 -4.04 26.98 9.68
N LEU A 174 -3.41 26.76 8.54
CA LEU A 174 -2.74 27.80 7.77
C LEU A 174 -3.69 28.30 6.68
N GLY A 175 -3.94 29.59 6.67
CA GLY A 175 -4.82 30.23 5.68
C GLY A 175 -4.22 30.24 4.29
N GLU A 176 -5.04 30.55 3.29
CA GLU A 176 -4.63 30.60 1.89
C GLU A 176 -3.48 31.60 1.68
N GLY A 177 -2.45 31.16 0.95
CA GLY A 177 -1.31 32.01 0.58
C GLY A 177 -0.31 32.32 1.72
N SER A 178 -0.40 31.59 2.86
CA SER A 178 0.52 31.76 4.00
C SER A 178 1.92 31.23 3.69
#